data_b1b2be202b932506a4ebf2f322ee9d54
#
_entry.id   b1b2be202b932506a4ebf2f322ee9d54
#
_cell.length_a   1.000
_cell.length_b   1.000
_cell.length_c   1.000
_cell.angle_alpha   90.00
_cell.angle_beta   90.00
_cell.angle_gamma   90.00
#
_symmetry.space_group_name_H-M   'P 1'
#
loop_
_entity.id
_entity.type
_entity.pdbx_description
1 polymer ?
#
loop_
_entity_poly.entity_id
_entity_poly.type
_entity_poly.pdbx_seq_one_letter_code
_entity_poly.pdbx_strand_id
1 'polypeptide(L)'
;LDHELHTVTAIEETLQKTNLGMLVLGSLVNLERCMQLNGRLDGHIVQGHVDQTAVCVSREVLDGSWVFSFEYDASQGNVTVEKGSITINGISLTVVDSKATRFSVAIIPYTYENTNMKQIEVGSLVNLEFDIIGKYIAKLVTRQTPTSL
;
A
#
# COMPACT_ATOMS: atom_id res chain seq x y z
N LEU A 1 10.88 23.58 11.57
CA LEU A 1 9.74 23.24 10.73
C LEU A 1 8.93 24.49 10.53
N ASP A 2 8.95 25.02 9.33
CA ASP A 2 7.97 25.99 8.89
C ASP A 2 6.62 25.27 8.85
N HIS A 3 5.55 25.83 9.42
CA HIS A 3 4.26 25.17 9.56
C HIS A 3 3.61 24.74 8.22
N GLU A 4 4.18 25.16 7.09
CA GLU A 4 3.70 24.92 5.74
C GLU A 4 4.65 24.04 4.90
N LEU A 5 5.82 23.67 5.42
CA LEU A 5 6.84 22.95 4.65
C LEU A 5 7.32 21.68 5.38
N HIS A 6 7.22 20.56 4.71
CA HIS A 6 7.79 19.29 5.13
C HIS A 6 8.86 18.86 4.13
N THR A 7 10.12 18.85 4.56
CA THR A 7 11.25 18.46 3.71
C THR A 7 11.69 17.05 4.04
N VAL A 8 11.79 16.21 3.03
CA VAL A 8 12.24 14.82 3.15
C VAL A 8 13.39 14.58 2.17
N THR A 9 14.44 13.92 2.64
CA THR A 9 15.52 13.43 1.78
C THR A 9 15.33 11.97 1.51
N ALA A 10 15.16 11.58 0.25
CA ALA A 10 15.09 10.20 -0.19
C ALA A 10 16.47 9.73 -0.64
N ILE A 11 16.91 8.56 -0.14
CA ILE A 11 18.12 7.88 -0.61
C ILE A 11 17.82 7.05 -1.85
N GLU A 12 18.86 6.59 -2.54
CA GLU A 12 18.75 5.82 -3.78
C GLU A 12 17.84 4.59 -3.63
N GLU A 13 17.99 3.81 -2.57
CA GLU A 13 17.14 2.64 -2.29
C GLU A 13 15.65 3.03 -2.19
N THR A 14 15.34 4.16 -1.56
CA THR A 14 13.97 4.67 -1.45
C THR A 14 13.41 5.02 -2.83
N LEU A 15 14.20 5.67 -3.67
CA LEU A 15 13.78 6.02 -5.03
C LEU A 15 13.56 4.79 -5.92
N GLN A 16 14.34 3.72 -5.73
CA GLN A 16 14.20 2.47 -6.48
C GLN A 16 12.99 1.64 -6.05
N LYS A 17 12.65 1.64 -4.76
CA LYS A 17 11.56 0.81 -4.20
C LYS A 17 10.19 1.50 -4.22
N THR A 18 10.16 2.81 -4.47
CA THR A 18 8.93 3.61 -4.38
C THR A 18 8.64 4.36 -5.66
N ASN A 19 7.43 4.90 -5.76
CA ASN A 19 7.06 5.81 -6.84
C ASN A 19 7.55 7.25 -6.62
N LEU A 20 8.33 7.55 -5.58
CA LEU A 20 8.77 8.90 -5.25
C LEU A 20 9.61 9.54 -6.36
N GLY A 21 10.42 8.75 -7.07
CA GLY A 21 11.20 9.23 -8.21
C GLY A 21 10.37 9.75 -9.39
N MET A 22 9.07 9.47 -9.42
CA MET A 22 8.14 9.92 -10.47
C MET A 22 7.36 11.19 -10.08
N LEU A 23 7.52 11.67 -8.84
CA LEU A 23 6.83 12.88 -8.39
C LEU A 23 7.36 14.13 -9.11
N VAL A 24 6.42 14.98 -9.49
CA VAL A 24 6.69 16.28 -10.11
C VAL A 24 6.04 17.40 -9.29
N LEU A 25 6.37 18.65 -9.59
CA LEU A 25 5.70 19.79 -8.95
C LEU A 25 4.18 19.71 -9.11
N GLY A 26 3.47 19.80 -8.00
CA GLY A 26 2.01 19.67 -7.94
C GLY A 26 1.50 18.24 -7.72
N SER A 27 2.37 17.21 -7.67
CA SER A 27 1.96 15.88 -7.25
C SER A 27 1.42 15.89 -5.82
N LEU A 28 0.27 15.25 -5.60
CA LEU A 28 -0.29 15.08 -4.25
C LEU A 28 0.26 13.82 -3.61
N VAL A 29 0.67 13.96 -2.35
CA VAL A 29 1.11 12.85 -1.50
C VAL A 29 0.23 12.77 -0.25
N ASN A 30 0.00 11.56 0.24
CA ASN A 30 -0.63 11.39 1.54
C ASN A 30 0.42 11.62 2.65
N LEU A 31 0.00 12.27 3.73
CA LEU A 31 0.81 12.44 4.92
C LEU A 31 0.11 11.76 6.10
N GLU A 32 0.81 10.88 6.79
CA GLU A 32 0.34 10.20 7.97
C GLU A 32 1.32 10.40 9.12
N ARG A 33 0.80 10.65 10.31
CA ARG A 33 1.63 10.74 11.51
C ARG A 33 1.94 9.36 12.07
N CYS A 34 3.07 9.23 12.74
CA CYS A 34 3.40 8.00 13.43
C CYS A 34 2.30 7.61 14.44
N MET A 35 1.98 6.33 14.49
CA MET A 35 1.03 5.77 15.44
C MET A 35 1.53 5.98 16.88
N GLN A 36 0.64 6.37 17.77
CA GLN A 36 0.92 6.50 19.20
C GLN A 36 0.49 5.23 19.93
N LEU A 37 1.32 4.73 20.87
CA LEU A 37 1.02 3.53 21.66
C LEU A 37 -0.29 3.61 22.46
N ASN A 38 -0.71 4.82 22.84
CA ASN A 38 -1.96 5.09 23.55
C ASN A 38 -3.09 5.55 22.63
N GLY A 39 -2.88 5.53 21.29
CA GLY A 39 -3.86 5.91 20.30
C GLY A 39 -4.78 4.74 19.92
N ARG A 40 -5.84 5.07 19.17
CA ARG A 40 -6.66 4.06 18.51
C ARG A 40 -5.92 3.56 17.26
N LEU A 41 -6.09 2.30 16.96
CA LEU A 41 -5.67 1.72 15.70
C LEU A 41 -6.85 1.82 14.72
N ASP A 42 -6.83 2.82 13.85
CA ASP A 42 -7.91 3.08 12.89
C ASP A 42 -7.72 2.30 11.55
N GLY A 43 -6.89 1.27 11.57
CA GLY A 43 -6.59 0.41 10.44
C GLY A 43 -5.75 -0.78 10.91
N HIS A 44 -4.64 -1.07 10.23
CA HIS A 44 -3.64 -2.03 10.67
C HIS A 44 -2.32 -1.32 10.99
N ILE A 45 -1.33 -2.07 11.47
CA ILE A 45 0.01 -1.51 11.81
C ILE A 45 0.71 -1.15 10.50
N VAL A 46 0.79 0.15 10.20
CA VAL A 46 1.54 0.70 9.07
C VAL A 46 2.85 1.28 9.60
N GLN A 47 3.97 0.78 9.07
CA GLN A 47 5.31 1.18 9.50
C GLN A 47 5.90 2.29 8.62
N GLY A 48 5.34 2.52 7.44
CA GLY A 48 5.90 3.39 6.42
C GLY A 48 7.08 2.72 5.69
N HIS A 49 7.09 1.39 5.61
CA HIS A 49 8.14 0.59 4.99
C HIS A 49 7.62 0.00 3.68
N VAL A 50 7.80 0.74 2.60
CA VAL A 50 7.39 0.28 1.27
C VAL A 50 8.17 -0.97 0.87
N ASP A 51 7.45 -2.03 0.52
CA ASP A 51 8.04 -3.28 0.05
C ASP A 51 8.34 -3.23 -1.45
N GLN A 52 7.39 -2.75 -2.22
CA GLN A 52 7.45 -2.64 -3.67
C GLN A 52 6.38 -1.68 -4.19
N THR A 53 6.40 -1.46 -5.48
CA THR A 53 5.31 -0.76 -6.18
C THR A 53 4.34 -1.75 -6.83
N ALA A 54 3.14 -1.25 -7.16
CA ALA A 54 2.14 -1.96 -7.96
C ALA A 54 1.53 -1.03 -8.99
N VAL A 55 1.00 -1.59 -10.06
CA VAL A 55 0.30 -0.87 -11.11
C VAL A 55 -1.21 -0.98 -10.93
N CYS A 56 -1.92 0.13 -10.97
CA CYS A 56 -3.38 0.12 -11.06
C CYS A 56 -3.82 -0.44 -12.42
N VAL A 57 -4.54 -1.54 -12.44
CA VAL A 57 -4.96 -2.20 -13.69
C VAL A 57 -6.47 -2.10 -13.95
N SER A 58 -7.24 -1.69 -12.94
CA SER A 58 -8.68 -1.43 -13.09
C SER A 58 -9.14 -0.40 -12.08
N ARG A 59 -10.08 0.45 -12.51
CA ARG A 59 -10.81 1.38 -11.68
C ARG A 59 -12.28 1.34 -12.08
N GLU A 60 -13.13 0.98 -11.15
CA GLU A 60 -14.57 0.91 -11.34
C GLU A 60 -15.27 1.89 -10.40
N VAL A 61 -16.23 2.63 -10.91
CA VAL A 61 -17.08 3.53 -10.12
C VAL A 61 -18.39 2.82 -9.86
N LEU A 62 -18.69 2.59 -8.58
CA LEU A 62 -19.92 1.99 -8.12
C LEU A 62 -20.80 3.06 -7.44
N ASP A 63 -22.06 2.73 -7.18
CA ASP A 63 -22.91 3.62 -6.39
C ASP A 63 -22.35 3.75 -4.97
N GLY A 64 -21.82 4.95 -4.66
CA GLY A 64 -21.25 5.28 -3.35
C GLY A 64 -19.86 4.72 -3.05
N SER A 65 -19.13 4.14 -4.02
CA SER A 65 -17.77 3.63 -3.78
C SER A 65 -16.98 3.49 -5.08
N TRP A 66 -15.67 3.24 -4.94
CA TRP A 66 -14.76 2.94 -6.05
C TRP A 66 -14.03 1.63 -5.77
N VAL A 67 -13.91 0.77 -6.78
CA VAL A 67 -13.09 -0.43 -6.70
C VAL A 67 -11.85 -0.24 -7.56
N PHE A 68 -10.69 -0.41 -6.95
CA PHE A 68 -9.40 -0.38 -7.63
C PHE A 68 -8.77 -1.77 -7.59
N SER A 69 -8.19 -2.20 -8.71
CA SER A 69 -7.38 -3.42 -8.76
C SER A 69 -5.94 -3.08 -9.08
N PHE A 70 -5.03 -3.74 -8.39
CA PHE A 70 -3.59 -3.53 -8.51
C PHE A 70 -2.88 -4.84 -8.83
N GLU A 71 -1.87 -4.77 -9.71
CA GLU A 71 -0.98 -5.88 -10.03
C GLU A 71 0.41 -5.60 -9.47
N TYR A 72 1.01 -6.61 -8.84
CA TYR A 72 2.30 -6.52 -8.17
C TYR A 72 3.17 -7.74 -8.43
N ASP A 73 4.48 -7.62 -8.17
CA ASP A 73 5.43 -8.73 -8.32
C ASP A 73 5.35 -9.69 -7.12
N ALA A 74 4.75 -10.87 -7.34
CA ALA A 74 4.65 -11.92 -6.32
C ALA A 74 5.95 -12.72 -6.13
N SER A 75 6.98 -12.52 -6.96
CA SER A 75 8.26 -13.26 -6.86
C SER A 75 9.01 -12.99 -5.54
N GLN A 76 8.71 -11.87 -4.90
CA GLN A 76 9.28 -11.49 -3.59
C GLN A 76 8.65 -12.24 -2.41
N GLY A 77 7.68 -13.12 -2.64
CA GLY A 77 7.00 -13.90 -1.60
C GLY A 77 5.96 -13.12 -0.77
N ASN A 78 5.66 -11.88 -1.16
CA ASN A 78 4.59 -11.10 -0.54
C ASN A 78 3.23 -11.63 -1.00
N VAL A 79 2.27 -11.67 -0.09
CA VAL A 79 0.90 -12.15 -0.35
C VAL A 79 -0.12 -11.20 0.25
N THR A 80 -1.26 -11.09 -0.41
CA THR A 80 -2.48 -10.50 0.16
C THR A 80 -3.44 -11.61 0.55
N VAL A 81 -4.37 -11.31 1.46
CA VAL A 81 -5.47 -12.21 1.81
C VAL A 81 -6.77 -11.45 1.74
N GLU A 82 -7.83 -12.11 1.24
CA GLU A 82 -9.17 -11.53 1.23
C GLU A 82 -9.61 -11.16 2.64
N LYS A 83 -10.17 -9.96 2.80
CA LYS A 83 -10.51 -9.32 4.08
C LYS A 83 -9.31 -8.99 4.98
N GLY A 84 -8.09 -9.22 4.51
CA GLY A 84 -6.86 -8.73 5.15
C GLY A 84 -6.61 -7.27 4.84
N SER A 85 -5.49 -6.77 5.35
CA SER A 85 -5.08 -5.39 5.19
C SER A 85 -3.92 -5.24 4.20
N ILE A 86 -3.90 -4.13 3.51
CA ILE A 86 -2.81 -3.68 2.64
C ILE A 86 -2.66 -2.16 2.78
N THR A 87 -1.43 -1.67 2.70
CA THR A 87 -1.18 -0.23 2.64
C THR A 87 -0.90 0.17 1.20
N ILE A 88 -1.65 1.15 0.68
CA ILE A 88 -1.44 1.75 -0.63
C ILE A 88 -1.15 3.24 -0.47
N ASN A 89 0.02 3.70 -0.91
CA ASN A 89 0.46 5.10 -0.73
C ASN A 89 0.28 5.62 0.70
N GLY A 90 0.57 4.79 1.70
CA GLY A 90 0.44 5.10 3.12
C GLY A 90 -0.97 4.92 3.70
N ILE A 91 -1.98 4.56 2.91
CA ILE A 91 -3.36 4.39 3.36
C ILE A 91 -3.61 2.93 3.72
N SER A 92 -4.09 2.66 4.95
CA SER A 92 -4.56 1.33 5.36
C SER A 92 -5.89 1.00 4.69
N LEU A 93 -5.95 -0.08 3.92
CA LEU A 93 -7.12 -0.49 3.15
C LEU A 93 -7.42 -1.97 3.34
N THR A 94 -8.69 -2.34 3.16
CA THR A 94 -9.14 -3.73 3.22
C THR A 94 -9.11 -4.35 1.82
N VAL A 95 -8.50 -5.51 1.70
CA VAL A 95 -8.48 -6.33 0.48
C VAL A 95 -9.85 -6.96 0.26
N VAL A 96 -10.46 -6.74 -0.91
CA VAL A 96 -11.76 -7.29 -1.30
C VAL A 96 -11.58 -8.63 -2.04
N ASP A 97 -10.70 -8.65 -3.04
CA ASP A 97 -10.35 -9.84 -3.82
C ASP A 97 -8.83 -10.01 -3.80
N SER A 98 -8.35 -11.24 -3.67
CA SER A 98 -6.93 -11.56 -3.59
C SER A 98 -6.59 -12.72 -4.51
N LYS A 99 -5.63 -12.49 -5.41
CA LYS A 99 -5.05 -13.47 -6.34
C LYS A 99 -3.54 -13.49 -6.19
N ALA A 100 -2.87 -14.41 -6.87
CA ALA A 100 -1.43 -14.60 -6.75
C ALA A 100 -0.60 -13.33 -7.02
N THR A 101 -0.98 -12.52 -8.02
CA THR A 101 -0.24 -11.31 -8.44
C THR A 101 -1.11 -10.07 -8.44
N ARG A 102 -2.35 -10.17 -7.98
CA ARG A 102 -3.34 -9.10 -8.10
C ARG A 102 -4.27 -9.09 -6.90
N PHE A 103 -4.66 -7.91 -6.48
CA PHE A 103 -5.71 -7.73 -5.49
C PHE A 103 -6.58 -6.53 -5.83
N SER A 104 -7.73 -6.42 -5.17
CA SER A 104 -8.59 -5.26 -5.26
C SER A 104 -8.94 -4.68 -3.89
N VAL A 105 -9.25 -3.39 -3.84
CA VAL A 105 -9.73 -2.66 -2.67
C VAL A 105 -10.96 -1.85 -3.02
N ALA A 106 -11.87 -1.69 -2.07
CA ALA A 106 -13.03 -0.81 -2.19
C ALA A 106 -12.79 0.47 -1.39
N ILE A 107 -12.97 1.61 -2.03
CA ILE A 107 -12.72 2.93 -1.45
C ILE A 107 -14.04 3.63 -1.17
N ILE A 108 -14.24 4.03 0.07
CA ILE A 108 -15.41 4.82 0.51
C ILE A 108 -15.23 6.30 0.16
N PRO A 109 -16.31 7.10 0.06
CA PRO A 109 -16.24 8.51 -0.32
C PRO A 109 -15.24 9.32 0.51
N TYR A 110 -15.24 9.14 1.83
CA TYR A 110 -14.31 9.85 2.71
C TYR A 110 -12.84 9.63 2.32
N THR A 111 -12.43 8.38 2.10
CA THR A 111 -11.05 8.04 1.70
C THR A 111 -10.73 8.58 0.31
N TYR A 112 -11.68 8.46 -0.61
CA TYR A 112 -11.50 8.96 -1.98
C TYR A 112 -11.27 10.48 -2.01
N GLU A 113 -12.04 11.25 -1.25
CA GLU A 113 -11.97 12.71 -1.23
C GLU A 113 -10.74 13.24 -0.48
N ASN A 114 -10.34 12.56 0.61
CA ASN A 114 -9.31 13.06 1.52
C ASN A 114 -7.91 12.48 1.27
N THR A 115 -7.73 11.67 0.23
CA THR A 115 -6.44 11.07 -0.11
C THR A 115 -6.11 11.25 -1.58
N ASN A 116 -4.91 10.81 -2.00
CA ASN A 116 -4.53 10.82 -3.41
C ASN A 116 -5.19 9.70 -4.24
N MET A 117 -6.07 8.87 -3.64
CA MET A 117 -6.80 7.82 -4.37
C MET A 117 -7.62 8.37 -5.54
N LYS A 118 -8.14 9.59 -5.43
CA LYS A 118 -8.88 10.26 -6.52
C LYS A 118 -8.06 10.52 -7.78
N GLN A 119 -6.74 10.57 -7.66
CA GLN A 119 -5.82 10.79 -8.78
C GLN A 119 -5.31 9.49 -9.41
N ILE A 120 -5.59 8.34 -8.78
CA ILE A 120 -5.14 7.04 -9.28
C ILE A 120 -6.03 6.63 -10.46
N GLU A 121 -5.37 6.34 -11.58
CA GLU A 121 -5.99 5.86 -12.81
C GLU A 121 -5.32 4.56 -13.27
N VAL A 122 -5.91 3.88 -14.25
CA VAL A 122 -5.28 2.71 -14.86
C VAL A 122 -3.91 3.09 -15.42
N GLY A 123 -2.87 2.34 -15.04
CA GLY A 123 -1.47 2.61 -15.34
C GLY A 123 -0.73 3.39 -14.24
N SER A 124 -1.41 3.95 -13.24
CA SER A 124 -0.75 4.63 -12.13
C SER A 124 0.08 3.65 -11.31
N LEU A 125 1.30 4.08 -10.95
CA LEU A 125 2.18 3.35 -10.04
C LEU A 125 1.92 3.78 -8.60
N VAL A 126 1.72 2.83 -7.69
CA VAL A 126 1.47 3.06 -6.28
C VAL A 126 2.48 2.32 -5.41
N ASN A 127 2.75 2.85 -4.22
CA ASN A 127 3.57 2.17 -3.22
C ASN A 127 2.73 1.15 -2.44
N LEU A 128 3.29 -0.04 -2.20
CA LEU A 128 2.69 -1.07 -1.37
C LEU A 128 3.53 -1.34 -0.13
N GLU A 129 2.85 -1.46 1.02
CA GLU A 129 3.39 -2.07 2.22
C GLU A 129 2.45 -3.19 2.64
N PHE A 130 2.96 -4.43 2.66
CA PHE A 130 2.19 -5.60 3.09
C PHE A 130 2.12 -5.67 4.62
N ASP A 131 1.04 -6.25 5.13
CA ASP A 131 0.85 -6.40 6.57
C ASP A 131 2.02 -7.15 7.21
N ILE A 132 2.66 -6.52 8.20
CA ILE A 132 3.82 -7.06 8.89
C ILE A 132 3.54 -8.42 9.53
N ILE A 133 2.32 -8.66 10.00
CA ILE A 133 1.91 -9.95 10.58
C ILE A 133 1.97 -11.04 9.51
N GLY A 134 1.47 -10.76 8.31
CA GLY A 134 1.54 -11.68 7.18
C GLY A 134 2.96 -12.06 6.80
N LYS A 135 3.89 -11.10 6.81
CA LYS A 135 5.32 -11.33 6.53
C LYS A 135 5.97 -12.28 7.55
N TYR A 136 5.69 -12.10 8.84
CA TYR A 136 6.22 -13.01 9.87
C TYR A 136 5.65 -14.41 9.75
N ILE A 137 4.33 -14.54 9.52
CA ILE A 137 3.69 -15.84 9.34
C ILE A 137 4.27 -16.57 8.11
N ALA A 138 4.36 -15.90 6.96
CA ALA A 138 4.93 -16.47 5.74
C ALA A 138 6.35 -16.98 5.98
N LYS A 139 7.19 -16.22 6.68
CA LYS A 139 8.57 -16.61 7.00
C LYS A 139 8.67 -17.81 7.95
N LEU A 140 7.75 -17.93 8.90
CA LEU A 140 7.71 -19.06 9.83
C LEU A 140 7.28 -20.35 9.14
N VAL A 141 6.25 -20.29 8.28
CA VAL A 141 5.77 -21.45 7.52
C VAL A 141 6.83 -21.97 6.56
N THR A 142 7.51 -21.08 5.83
CA THR A 142 8.58 -21.46 4.88
C THR A 142 9.75 -22.18 5.58
N ARG A 143 10.04 -21.86 6.85
CA ARG A 143 11.10 -22.52 7.62
C ARG A 143 10.74 -23.93 8.08
N GLN A 144 9.47 -24.29 8.13
CA GLN A 144 8.99 -25.59 8.59
C GLN A 144 8.89 -26.63 7.47
N THR A 145 9.07 -26.25 6.22
CA THR A 145 9.15 -27.20 5.11
C THR A 145 10.61 -27.67 5.01
N PRO A 146 10.96 -28.90 5.48
CA PRO A 146 12.30 -29.43 5.28
C PRO A 146 12.54 -29.57 3.78
N THR A 147 13.64 -29.05 3.29
CA THR A 147 14.13 -29.41 1.96
C THR A 147 14.36 -30.91 1.99
N SER A 148 13.45 -31.70 1.42
CA SER A 148 13.69 -33.12 1.18
C SER A 148 14.92 -33.24 0.29
N LEU A 149 15.95 -33.86 0.85
CA LEU A 149 17.16 -34.33 0.17
C LEU A 149 16.81 -35.27 -0.96
#